data_2663277ec4ddeec2a4e37e2c64f535d5
#
_entry.id   2663277ec4ddeec2a4e37e2c64f535d5
#
_cell.length_a   1.000
_cell.length_b   1.000
_cell.length_c   1.000
_cell.angle_alpha   90.00
_cell.angle_beta   90.00
_cell.angle_gamma   90.00
#
_symmetry.space_group_name_H-M   'P 1'
#
loop_
_entity.id
_entity.type
_entity.pdbx_description
1 polymer ?
#
loop_
_entity_poly.entity_id
_entity_poly.type
_entity_poly.pdbx_seq_one_letter_code
_entity_poly.pdbx_strand_id
1 'polypeptide(L)'
;HPHVVQPFDADSSHVVLYSLGNLVSGQRRRYTDGGLVATVEAVRHPEGRMTYRLETTPVWVSVPGYRILTPEAADTMTLPAAYRIFRADLDALPGNGL
;
A
#
# COMPACT_ATOMS: atom_id res chain seq x y z
N HIS A 1 0.44 15.74 5.59
CA HIS A 1 -0.21 15.29 4.35
C HIS A 1 0.83 14.75 3.36
N PRO A 2 1.47 13.59 3.62
CA PRO A 2 2.61 13.16 2.81
C PRO A 2 2.26 12.67 1.40
N HIS A 3 1.05 12.18 1.15
CA HIS A 3 0.61 11.66 -0.15
C HIS A 3 1.50 10.55 -0.74
N VAL A 4 2.37 9.96 0.06
CA VAL A 4 3.25 8.86 -0.34
C VAL A 4 3.17 7.76 0.69
N VAL A 5 3.44 6.52 0.27
CA VAL A 5 3.52 5.41 1.21
C VAL A 5 4.78 5.59 2.06
N GLN A 6 4.60 5.57 3.36
CA GLN A 6 5.71 5.61 4.32
C GLN A 6 5.92 4.23 4.94
N PRO A 7 7.10 3.97 5.50
CA PRO A 7 7.34 2.72 6.22
C PRO A 7 6.30 2.53 7.32
N PHE A 8 6.01 1.28 7.64
CA PHE A 8 5.08 0.95 8.70
C PHE A 8 5.71 -0.02 9.69
N ASP A 9 5.11 -0.14 10.86
CA ASP A 9 5.58 -0.99 11.94
C ASP A 9 4.43 -1.90 12.38
N ALA A 10 4.63 -3.20 12.26
CA ALA A 10 3.59 -4.16 12.59
C ALA A 10 4.18 -5.46 13.13
N ASP A 11 3.57 -5.96 14.19
CA ASP A 11 3.80 -7.30 14.72
C ASP A 11 2.47 -7.85 15.26
N SER A 12 2.52 -8.96 15.99
CA SER A 12 1.29 -9.55 16.52
C SER A 12 0.62 -8.71 17.60
N SER A 13 1.32 -7.74 18.19
CA SER A 13 0.79 -6.94 19.30
C SER A 13 0.35 -5.54 18.89
N HIS A 14 0.80 -5.02 17.74
CA HIS A 14 0.43 -3.70 17.28
C HIS A 14 0.60 -3.54 15.77
N VAL A 15 -0.10 -2.55 15.20
CA VAL A 15 0.05 -2.13 13.80
C VAL A 15 0.06 -0.61 13.77
N VAL A 16 1.10 -0.03 13.18
CA VAL A 16 1.22 1.42 12.96
C VAL A 16 1.50 1.67 11.49
N LEU A 17 0.62 2.38 10.83
CA LEU A 17 0.71 2.73 9.42
C LEU A 17 0.83 4.26 9.34
N TYR A 18 2.03 4.76 9.06
CA TYR A 18 2.30 6.20 9.09
C TYR A 18 1.68 6.94 7.91
N SER A 19 1.67 6.32 6.73
CA SER A 19 0.95 6.84 5.56
C SER A 19 0.73 5.73 4.55
N LEU A 20 -0.48 5.65 4.03
CA LEU A 20 -0.85 4.69 2.99
C LEU A 20 -0.74 5.29 1.58
N GLY A 21 -0.37 6.56 1.48
CA GLY A 21 -0.29 7.24 0.19
C GLY A 21 -1.66 7.56 -0.39
N ASN A 22 -1.71 7.79 -1.69
CA ASN A 22 -2.93 8.13 -2.41
C ASN A 22 -3.65 6.88 -2.90
N LEU A 23 -4.94 6.75 -2.60
CA LEU A 23 -5.76 5.70 -3.20
C LEU A 23 -6.12 6.05 -4.64
N VAL A 24 -6.64 7.26 -4.85
CA VAL A 24 -6.92 7.81 -6.17
C VAL A 24 -6.59 9.29 -6.16
N SER A 25 -5.81 9.73 -7.16
CA SER A 25 -5.35 11.11 -7.21
C SER A 25 -4.85 11.44 -8.60
N GLY A 26 -4.88 12.71 -8.94
CA GLY A 26 -4.23 13.24 -10.15
C GLY A 26 -2.74 13.51 -9.97
N GLN A 27 -2.18 13.34 -8.77
CA GLN A 27 -0.76 13.57 -8.55
C GLN A 27 0.08 12.54 -9.31
N ARG A 28 1.10 13.02 -10.03
CA ARG A 28 1.93 12.15 -10.88
C ARG A 28 3.40 12.16 -10.51
N ARG A 29 3.79 12.96 -9.52
CA ARG A 29 5.17 12.96 -9.03
C ARG A 29 5.51 11.57 -8.51
N ARG A 30 6.78 11.18 -8.66
CA ARG A 30 7.27 9.92 -8.11
C ARG A 30 6.82 9.79 -6.65
N TYR A 31 6.40 8.60 -6.26
CA TYR A 31 5.83 8.19 -4.98
C TYR A 31 4.37 8.61 -4.76
N THR A 32 3.81 9.55 -5.53
CA THR A 32 2.43 10.04 -5.26
C THR A 32 1.37 9.42 -6.17
N ASP A 33 1.76 8.59 -7.13
CA ASP A 33 0.87 8.02 -8.14
C ASP A 33 0.19 6.72 -7.71
N GLY A 34 0.35 6.34 -6.45
CA GLY A 34 -0.32 5.16 -5.91
C GLY A 34 -0.23 5.11 -4.40
N GLY A 35 -0.69 4.01 -3.83
CA GLY A 35 -0.74 3.83 -2.40
C GLY A 35 -0.87 2.37 -2.00
N LEU A 36 -1.27 2.14 -0.76
CA LEU A 36 -1.54 0.81 -0.23
C LEU A 36 -2.97 0.73 0.29
N VAL A 37 -3.60 -0.41 0.06
CA VAL A 37 -4.77 -0.82 0.83
C VAL A 37 -4.28 -1.75 1.93
N ALA A 38 -4.57 -1.41 3.18
CA ALA A 38 -4.18 -2.20 4.34
C ALA A 38 -5.38 -2.94 4.90
N THR A 39 -5.21 -4.24 5.15
CA THR A 39 -6.21 -5.05 5.82
C THR A 39 -5.62 -5.53 7.14
N VAL A 40 -6.28 -5.21 8.24
CA VAL A 40 -5.85 -5.61 9.58
C VAL A 40 -6.86 -6.60 10.13
N GLU A 41 -6.39 -7.81 10.45
CA GLU A 41 -7.19 -8.78 11.18
C GLU A 41 -6.86 -8.67 12.65
N ALA A 42 -7.87 -8.37 13.48
CA ALA A 42 -7.72 -8.27 14.92
C ALA A 42 -8.45 -9.45 15.57
N VAL A 43 -7.76 -10.20 16.39
CA VAL A 43 -8.33 -11.35 17.11
C VAL A 43 -8.29 -11.08 18.61
N ARG A 44 -9.45 -11.13 19.24
CA ARG A 44 -9.56 -11.04 20.70
C ARG A 44 -9.53 -12.45 21.30
N HIS A 45 -8.59 -12.69 22.18
CA HIS A 45 -8.47 -13.97 22.88
C HIS A 45 -9.33 -13.99 24.16
N PRO A 46 -9.69 -15.18 24.66
CA PRO A 46 -10.58 -15.28 25.84
C PRO A 46 -10.06 -14.55 27.07
N GLU A 47 -8.74 -14.47 27.26
CA GLU A 47 -8.11 -13.74 28.37
C GLU A 47 -8.06 -12.21 28.14
N GLY A 48 -8.62 -11.72 27.04
CA GLY A 48 -8.66 -10.28 26.72
C GLY A 48 -7.48 -9.77 25.89
N ARG A 49 -6.46 -10.60 25.64
CA ARG A 49 -5.33 -10.22 24.79
C ARG A 49 -5.78 -10.07 23.34
N MET A 50 -5.24 -9.08 22.66
CA MET A 50 -5.50 -8.86 21.23
C MET A 50 -4.27 -9.24 20.42
N THR A 51 -4.48 -9.89 19.29
CA THR A 51 -3.42 -10.12 18.31
C THR A 51 -3.84 -9.55 16.95
N TYR A 52 -2.86 -9.16 16.15
CA TYR A 52 -3.10 -8.48 14.89
C TYR A 52 -2.30 -9.11 13.76
N ARG A 53 -2.89 -9.11 12.57
CA ARG A 53 -2.20 -9.50 11.34
C ARG A 53 -2.48 -8.44 10.29
N LEU A 54 -1.42 -7.99 9.61
CA LEU A 54 -1.49 -6.98 8.56
C LEU A 54 -1.26 -7.61 7.19
N GLU A 55 -2.13 -7.30 6.25
CA GLU A 55 -1.92 -7.57 4.83
C GLU A 55 -1.98 -6.25 4.09
N THR A 56 -1.09 -6.06 3.11
CA THR A 56 -1.09 -4.86 2.29
C THR A 56 -1.22 -5.23 0.81
N THR A 57 -1.95 -4.39 0.07
CA THR A 57 -2.10 -4.52 -1.37
C THR A 57 -1.72 -3.19 -2.00
N PRO A 58 -0.67 -3.15 -2.84
CA PRO A 58 -0.35 -1.93 -3.56
C PRO A 58 -1.42 -1.62 -4.60
N VAL A 59 -1.73 -0.35 -4.75
CA VAL A 59 -2.65 0.14 -5.78
C VAL A 59 -1.98 1.30 -6.51
N TRP A 60 -2.21 1.38 -7.81
CA TRP A 60 -1.64 2.41 -8.66
C TRP A 60 -2.76 3.06 -9.47
N VAL A 61 -2.66 4.37 -9.65
CA VAL A 61 -3.70 5.12 -10.36
C VAL A 61 -3.25 5.32 -11.80
N SER A 62 -4.00 4.73 -12.74
CA SER A 62 -3.75 4.94 -14.16
C SER A 62 -4.44 6.18 -14.66
N VAL A 63 -3.82 6.87 -15.62
CA VAL A 63 -4.41 8.02 -16.29
C VAL A 63 -4.48 7.70 -17.80
N PRO A 64 -5.45 8.29 -18.50
CA PRO A 64 -6.32 9.41 -18.11
C PRO A 64 -7.57 9.03 -17.32
N GLY A 65 -7.90 7.78 -17.15
CA GLY A 65 -9.20 7.36 -16.58
C GLY A 65 -9.27 7.39 -15.06
N TYR A 66 -8.18 7.65 -14.35
CA TYR A 66 -8.10 7.59 -12.88
C TYR A 66 -8.58 6.26 -12.32
N ARG A 67 -8.19 5.17 -12.96
CA ARG A 67 -8.55 3.83 -12.50
C ARG A 67 -7.54 3.35 -11.48
N ILE A 68 -8.06 2.78 -10.39
CA ILE A 68 -7.22 2.17 -9.35
C ILE A 68 -6.92 0.75 -9.81
N LEU A 69 -5.64 0.42 -9.97
CA LEU A 69 -5.21 -0.89 -10.43
C LEU A 69 -4.54 -1.65 -9.30
N THR A 70 -5.00 -2.89 -9.09
CA THR A 70 -4.31 -3.86 -8.23
C THR A 70 -3.22 -4.57 -9.02
N PRO A 71 -2.27 -5.28 -8.36
CA PRO A 71 -1.24 -6.03 -9.08
C PRO A 71 -1.82 -7.03 -10.09
N GLU A 72 -2.90 -7.73 -9.74
CA GLU A 72 -3.52 -8.69 -10.65
C GLU A 72 -4.05 -8.01 -11.92
N ALA A 73 -4.71 -6.87 -11.77
CA ALA A 73 -5.21 -6.12 -12.92
C ALA A 73 -4.05 -5.55 -13.75
N ALA A 74 -3.02 -5.01 -13.08
CA ALA A 74 -1.87 -4.40 -13.74
C ALA A 74 -1.06 -5.42 -14.54
N ASP A 75 -0.93 -6.64 -14.03
CA ASP A 75 -0.12 -7.68 -14.68
C ASP A 75 -0.68 -8.12 -16.03
N THR A 76 -1.95 -7.83 -16.31
CA THR A 76 -2.59 -8.16 -17.60
C THR A 76 -2.51 -7.02 -18.61
N MET A 77 -1.88 -5.90 -18.25
CA MET A 77 -1.89 -4.68 -19.04
C MET A 77 -0.46 -4.25 -19.39
N THR A 78 -0.32 -3.56 -20.52
CA THR A 78 0.90 -2.83 -20.82
C THR A 78 0.82 -1.46 -20.17
N LEU A 79 1.64 -1.24 -19.14
CA LEU A 79 1.62 -0.01 -18.35
C LEU A 79 2.89 0.80 -18.56
N PRO A 80 2.82 2.13 -18.36
CA PRO A 80 4.01 2.97 -18.45
C PRO A 80 5.04 2.62 -17.39
N ALA A 81 6.27 3.05 -17.61
CA ALA A 81 7.39 2.79 -16.70
C ALA A 81 7.12 3.27 -15.27
N ALA A 82 6.28 4.31 -15.10
CA ALA A 82 5.90 4.83 -13.79
C ALA A 82 5.34 3.76 -12.87
N TYR A 83 4.57 2.82 -13.39
CA TYR A 83 4.03 1.72 -12.58
C TYR A 83 5.17 0.85 -12.01
N ARG A 84 6.14 0.48 -12.85
CA ARG A 84 7.27 -0.34 -12.39
C ARG A 84 8.13 0.40 -11.39
N ILE A 85 8.30 1.71 -11.58
CA ILE A 85 9.04 2.55 -10.64
C ILE A 85 8.31 2.56 -9.29
N PHE A 86 6.99 2.78 -9.29
CA PHE A 86 6.19 2.76 -8.08
C PHE A 86 6.32 1.43 -7.32
N ARG A 87 6.21 0.30 -8.03
CA ARG A 87 6.33 -1.02 -7.39
C ARG A 87 7.72 -1.23 -6.81
N ALA A 88 8.77 -0.84 -7.52
CA ALA A 88 10.13 -0.96 -7.01
C ALA A 88 10.36 -0.06 -5.79
N ASP A 89 9.78 1.13 -5.77
CA ASP A 89 9.87 2.03 -4.63
C ASP A 89 9.22 1.42 -3.39
N LEU A 90 8.07 0.76 -3.54
CA LEU A 90 7.41 0.07 -2.43
C LEU A 90 8.26 -1.08 -1.90
N ASP A 91 8.81 -1.89 -2.79
CA ASP A 91 9.62 -3.05 -2.40
C ASP A 91 10.90 -2.63 -1.66
N ALA A 92 11.36 -1.40 -1.90
CA ALA A 92 12.56 -0.87 -1.26
C ALA A 92 12.28 -0.24 0.12
N LEU A 93 11.02 -0.10 0.54
CA LEU A 93 10.71 0.50 1.84
C LEU A 93 11.18 -0.40 2.97
N PRO A 94 11.77 0.19 4.02
CA PRO A 94 12.09 -0.57 5.22
C PRO A 94 10.82 -0.94 6.00
N GLY A 95 10.97 -1.89 6.91
CA GLY A 95 9.88 -2.33 7.77
C GLY A 95 9.38 -3.72 7.40
N ASN A 96 8.14 -4.01 7.73
CA ASN A 96 7.55 -5.31 7.45
C ASN A 96 7.24 -5.39 5.96
N GLY A 97 7.92 -6.23 5.25
CA GLY A 97 7.80 -6.33 3.81
C GLY A 97 6.36 -6.53 3.32
N LEU A 98 6.15 -6.12 2.11
CA LEU A 98 4.88 -6.30 1.43
C LEU A 98 4.69 -7.75 1.01
#